data_947140dbb09503783ab4ba3e15ebb319
#
_entry.id   947140dbb09503783ab4ba3e15ebb319
#
_cell.length_a   1.000
_cell.length_b   1.000
_cell.length_c   1.000
_cell.angle_alpha   90.00
_cell.angle_beta   90.00
_cell.angle_gamma   90.00
#
_symmetry.space_group_name_H-M   'P 1'
#
loop_
_entity.id
_entity.type
_entity.pdbx_description
1 polymer ?
#
loop_
_entity_poly.entity_id
_entity_poly.type
_entity_poly.pdbx_seq_one_letter_code
_entity_poly.pdbx_strand_id
1 'polypeptide(L)'
;FKPIVHNGYTYVDGGLLNNLPIEPLMASCDTVIGSSVCPHEERYDIQGIRNVGSRCFQLAIWNTVYPRLKECDLALEIEDSYSFNMFEIKESKTLFKIGYEST
;
A
#
# COMPACT_ATOMS: atom_id res chain seq x y z
N PHE A 1 -9.42 -1.88 -10.88
CA PHE A 1 -9.90 -0.71 -11.65
C PHE A 1 -9.90 -1.04 -13.14
N LYS A 2 -10.85 -0.45 -13.88
CA LYS A 2 -10.91 -0.62 -15.34
C LYS A 2 -9.86 0.30 -16.00
N PRO A 3 -8.99 -0.21 -16.87
CA PRO A 3 -8.05 0.63 -17.60
C PRO A 3 -8.76 1.70 -18.43
N ILE A 4 -8.15 2.88 -18.54
CA ILE A 4 -8.66 4.00 -19.34
C ILE A 4 -7.75 4.20 -20.54
N VAL A 5 -8.34 4.27 -21.73
CA VAL A 5 -7.60 4.59 -22.97
C VAL A 5 -7.75 6.09 -23.26
N HIS A 6 -6.62 6.79 -23.36
CA HIS A 6 -6.59 8.21 -23.71
C HIS A 6 -5.37 8.50 -24.59
N ASN A 7 -5.59 9.22 -25.70
CA ASN A 7 -4.55 9.58 -26.69
C ASN A 7 -3.69 8.37 -27.17
N GLY A 8 -4.29 7.19 -27.37
CA GLY A 8 -3.61 5.99 -27.81
C GLY A 8 -2.82 5.23 -26.73
N TYR A 9 -2.82 5.73 -25.48
CA TYR A 9 -2.18 5.09 -24.33
C TYR A 9 -3.24 4.46 -23.42
N THR A 10 -2.87 3.34 -22.79
CA THR A 10 -3.69 2.68 -21.77
C THR A 10 -3.17 3.04 -20.39
N TYR A 11 -3.99 3.71 -19.61
CA TYR A 11 -3.68 4.11 -18.24
C TYR A 11 -4.24 3.09 -17.25
N VAL A 12 -3.43 2.73 -16.26
CA VAL A 12 -3.77 1.84 -15.16
C VAL A 12 -3.52 2.54 -13.82
N ASP A 13 -3.86 1.88 -12.72
CA ASP A 13 -3.60 2.39 -11.37
C ASP A 13 -2.08 2.60 -11.17
N GLY A 14 -1.72 3.81 -10.72
CA GLY A 14 -0.32 4.19 -10.47
C GLY A 14 0.32 3.40 -9.33
N GLY A 15 -0.46 2.91 -8.36
CA GLY A 15 0.01 2.08 -7.27
C GLY A 15 0.64 0.76 -7.71
N LEU A 16 0.40 0.34 -8.95
CA LEU A 16 1.06 -0.84 -9.53
C LEU A 16 2.58 -0.65 -9.69
N LEU A 17 3.02 0.56 -10.01
CA LEU A 17 4.43 0.88 -10.26
C LEU A 17 5.08 1.65 -9.11
N ASN A 18 4.33 2.53 -8.46
CA ASN A 18 4.79 3.34 -7.33
C ASN A 18 3.61 3.62 -6.39
N ASN A 19 3.49 2.82 -5.34
CA ASN A 19 2.38 2.92 -4.38
C ASN A 19 2.65 3.93 -3.24
N LEU A 20 3.88 4.44 -3.14
CA LEU A 20 4.27 5.49 -2.18
C LEU A 20 5.17 6.52 -2.89
N PRO A 21 4.59 7.45 -3.69
CA PRO A 21 5.36 8.39 -4.48
C PRO A 21 5.88 9.56 -3.63
N ILE A 22 7.01 9.39 -2.95
CA ILE A 22 7.65 10.41 -2.10
C ILE A 22 8.56 11.34 -2.90
N GLU A 23 9.03 10.94 -4.06
CA GLU A 23 10.04 11.64 -4.85
C GLU A 23 9.68 13.13 -5.13
N PRO A 24 8.42 13.48 -5.45
CA PRO A 24 8.03 14.87 -5.64
C PRO A 24 8.08 15.71 -4.35
N LEU A 25 7.89 15.07 -3.19
CA LEU A 25 7.89 15.73 -1.89
C LEU A 25 9.31 15.94 -1.38
N MET A 26 10.21 14.98 -1.58
CA MET A 26 11.63 15.06 -1.17
C MET A 26 12.34 16.29 -1.73
N ALA A 27 11.94 16.78 -2.90
CA ALA A 27 12.54 17.95 -3.52
C ALA A 27 11.97 19.29 -3.03
N SER A 28 10.83 19.30 -2.31
CA SER A 28 10.06 20.51 -2.02
C SER A 28 9.64 20.66 -0.56
N CYS A 29 9.83 19.64 0.27
CA CYS A 29 9.43 19.62 1.68
C CYS A 29 10.64 19.39 2.57
N ASP A 30 10.66 20.07 3.72
CA ASP A 30 11.71 19.89 4.75
C ASP A 30 11.49 18.61 5.58
N THR A 31 10.28 18.10 5.57
CA THR A 31 9.89 16.88 6.31
C THR A 31 8.89 16.10 5.51
N VAL A 32 9.12 14.81 5.35
CA VAL A 32 8.25 13.87 4.63
C VAL A 32 7.76 12.77 5.57
N ILE A 33 6.45 12.67 5.72
CA ILE A 33 5.78 11.63 6.51
C ILE A 33 5.19 10.60 5.56
N GLY A 34 5.62 9.35 5.69
CA GLY A 34 5.08 8.21 4.95
C GLY A 34 4.10 7.42 5.81
N SER A 35 2.89 7.17 5.30
CA SER A 35 1.92 6.28 5.94
C SER A 35 1.63 5.09 5.05
N SER A 36 1.83 3.88 5.56
CA SER A 36 1.64 2.63 4.83
C SER A 36 0.67 1.71 5.57
N VAL A 37 -0.32 1.24 4.84
CA VAL A 37 -1.23 0.17 5.24
C VAL A 37 -1.00 -1.09 4.39
N CYS A 38 0.16 -1.16 3.72
CA CYS A 38 0.49 -2.29 2.86
C CYS A 38 0.99 -3.46 3.72
N PRO A 39 0.28 -4.60 3.73
CA PRO A 39 0.61 -5.70 4.61
C PRO A 39 1.97 -6.33 4.26
N HIS A 40 2.82 -6.44 5.28
CA HIS A 40 4.08 -7.19 5.24
C HIS A 40 4.03 -8.31 6.27
N GLU A 41 3.15 -9.26 6.06
CA GLU A 41 3.03 -10.41 6.95
C GLU A 41 4.00 -11.52 6.50
N GLU A 42 4.87 -11.97 7.40
CA GLU A 42 5.83 -13.04 7.12
C GLU A 42 5.16 -14.43 7.04
N ARG A 43 4.03 -14.61 7.74
CA ARG A 43 3.28 -15.86 7.77
C ARG A 43 1.95 -15.70 7.05
N TYR A 44 1.84 -16.33 5.91
CA TYR A 44 0.63 -16.35 5.12
C TYR A 44 0.26 -17.81 4.81
N ASP A 45 -0.91 -18.24 5.24
CA ASP A 45 -1.43 -19.56 4.84
C ASP A 45 -1.89 -19.49 3.37
N ILE A 46 -1.05 -20.00 2.49
CA ILE A 46 -1.27 -19.94 1.05
C ILE A 46 -1.98 -21.20 0.61
N GLN A 47 -3.31 -21.13 0.49
CA GLN A 47 -4.12 -22.21 -0.05
C GLN A 47 -4.70 -21.83 -1.42
N GLY A 48 -4.26 -22.53 -2.46
CA GLY A 48 -4.75 -22.36 -3.81
C GLY A 48 -4.11 -21.22 -4.61
N ILE A 49 -4.25 -21.32 -5.93
CA ILE A 49 -3.58 -20.43 -6.90
C ILE A 49 -3.98 -18.95 -6.76
N ARG A 50 -5.20 -18.65 -6.33
CA ARG A 50 -5.66 -17.27 -6.13
C ARG A 50 -4.90 -16.60 -5.01
N ASN A 51 -4.67 -17.31 -3.89
CA ASN A 51 -3.93 -16.78 -2.75
C ASN A 51 -2.45 -16.58 -3.11
N VAL A 52 -1.87 -17.50 -3.90
CA VAL A 52 -0.53 -17.33 -4.46
C VAL A 52 -0.44 -16.04 -5.28
N GLY A 53 -1.35 -15.85 -6.23
CA GLY A 53 -1.38 -14.64 -7.08
C GLY A 53 -1.56 -13.36 -6.27
N SER A 54 -2.48 -13.36 -5.30
CA SER A 54 -2.69 -12.22 -4.39
C SER A 54 -1.41 -11.91 -3.60
N ARG A 55 -0.74 -12.94 -3.08
CA ARG A 55 0.52 -12.76 -2.31
C ARG A 55 1.65 -12.23 -3.19
N CYS A 56 1.81 -12.75 -4.39
CA CYS A 56 2.79 -12.23 -5.34
C CYS A 56 2.56 -10.74 -5.64
N PHE A 57 1.31 -10.36 -5.84
CA PHE A 57 0.94 -8.96 -6.06
C PHE A 57 1.25 -8.07 -4.85
N GLN A 58 0.90 -8.51 -3.64
CA GLN A 58 1.22 -7.78 -2.39
C GLN A 58 2.73 -7.59 -2.23
N LEU A 59 3.53 -8.65 -2.45
CA LEU A 59 4.99 -8.58 -2.35
C LEU A 59 5.59 -7.65 -3.41
N ALA A 60 5.04 -7.64 -4.63
CA ALA A 60 5.48 -6.72 -5.67
C ALA A 60 5.24 -5.26 -5.27
N ILE A 61 4.06 -4.93 -4.73
CA ILE A 61 3.76 -3.59 -4.20
C ILE A 61 4.68 -3.26 -3.02
N TRP A 62 4.82 -4.17 -2.06
CA TRP A 62 5.67 -3.96 -0.89
C TRP A 62 7.12 -3.63 -1.27
N ASN A 63 7.67 -4.30 -2.26
CA ASN A 63 9.01 -4.02 -2.78
C ASN A 63 9.17 -2.59 -3.33
N THR A 64 8.08 -1.94 -3.74
CA THR A 64 8.12 -0.53 -4.17
C THR A 64 7.92 0.43 -2.99
N VAL A 65 7.17 0.03 -1.97
CA VAL A 65 6.83 0.85 -0.81
C VAL A 65 7.96 0.89 0.21
N TYR A 66 8.50 -0.28 0.58
CA TYR A 66 9.43 -0.42 1.69
C TYR A 66 10.71 0.44 1.58
N PRO A 67 11.42 0.50 0.43
CA PRO A 67 12.58 1.38 0.30
C PRO A 67 12.21 2.86 0.52
N ARG A 68 11.08 3.30 -0.06
CA ARG A 68 10.61 4.67 0.04
C ARG A 68 10.15 5.06 1.44
N LEU A 69 9.52 4.13 2.13
CA LEU A 69 9.09 4.33 3.51
C LEU A 69 10.30 4.60 4.43
N LYS A 70 11.42 3.94 4.17
CA LYS A 70 12.69 4.17 4.88
C LYS A 70 13.35 5.51 4.58
N GLU A 71 13.02 6.12 3.46
CA GLU A 71 13.52 7.45 3.09
C GLU A 71 12.68 8.58 3.71
N CYS A 72 11.51 8.29 4.26
CA CYS A 72 10.70 9.25 4.98
C CYS A 72 11.33 9.62 6.32
N ASP A 73 11.19 10.88 6.75
CA ASP A 73 11.63 11.34 8.08
C ASP A 73 10.80 10.68 9.19
N LEU A 74 9.53 10.40 8.92
CA LEU A 74 8.65 9.63 9.80
C LEU A 74 7.89 8.59 8.97
N ALA A 75 8.01 7.33 9.36
CA ALA A 75 7.27 6.22 8.76
C ALA A 75 6.19 5.72 9.73
N LEU A 76 4.95 5.69 9.27
CA LEU A 76 3.81 5.13 10.00
C LEU A 76 3.38 3.83 9.31
N GLU A 77 3.58 2.71 9.99
CA GLU A 77 3.14 1.39 9.56
C GLU A 77 2.02 0.92 10.50
N ILE A 78 0.84 0.65 9.95
CA ILE A 78 -0.35 0.29 10.73
C ILE A 78 -0.55 -1.22 10.62
N GLU A 79 0.20 -1.98 11.42
CA GLU A 79 0.23 -3.45 11.38
C GLU A 79 -1.13 -4.09 11.68
N ASP A 80 -1.90 -3.51 12.60
CA ASP A 80 -3.23 -4.02 12.97
C ASP A 80 -4.22 -3.99 11.79
N SER A 81 -3.94 -3.20 10.75
CA SER A 81 -4.75 -3.18 9.53
C SER A 81 -4.53 -4.39 8.62
N TYR A 82 -3.46 -5.15 8.82
CA TYR A 82 -3.06 -6.26 7.93
C TYR A 82 -3.99 -7.48 7.97
N SER A 83 -4.75 -7.61 9.05
CA SER A 83 -5.75 -8.68 9.20
C SER A 83 -7.00 -8.49 8.33
N PHE A 84 -7.19 -7.31 7.75
CA PHE A 84 -8.37 -6.97 6.95
C PHE A 84 -8.13 -7.15 5.45
N ASN A 85 -9.18 -7.59 4.74
CA ASN A 85 -9.13 -7.69 3.29
C ASN A 85 -9.20 -6.30 2.64
N MET A 86 -8.45 -6.10 1.56
CA MET A 86 -8.39 -4.85 0.78
C MET A 86 -9.77 -4.28 0.39
N PHE A 87 -10.78 -5.14 0.22
CA PHE A 87 -12.14 -4.75 -0.21
C PHE A 87 -13.19 -4.89 0.89
N GLU A 88 -12.79 -4.98 2.15
CA GLU A 88 -13.69 -5.19 3.30
C GLU A 88 -14.27 -3.86 3.80
N ILE A 89 -15.06 -3.20 2.95
CA ILE A 89 -15.63 -1.86 3.21
C ILE A 89 -16.48 -1.83 4.49
N LYS A 90 -17.05 -2.96 4.90
CA LYS A 90 -17.89 -3.04 6.11
C LYS A 90 -17.12 -2.70 7.39
N GLU A 91 -15.82 -2.99 7.41
CA GLU A 91 -14.92 -2.76 8.54
C GLU A 91 -14.27 -1.37 8.52
N SER A 92 -14.73 -0.46 7.66
CA SER A 92 -14.14 0.87 7.50
C SER A 92 -14.08 1.69 8.81
N LYS A 93 -15.08 1.54 9.69
CA LYS A 93 -15.09 2.23 10.99
C LYS A 93 -14.05 1.66 11.95
N THR A 94 -13.87 0.35 11.95
CA THR A 94 -12.86 -0.35 12.74
C THR A 94 -11.46 0.04 12.27
N LEU A 95 -11.23 0.03 10.95
CA LEU A 95 -9.97 0.44 10.34
C LEU A 95 -9.65 1.92 10.61
N PHE A 96 -10.64 2.80 10.55
CA PHE A 96 -10.46 4.21 10.91
C PHE A 96 -9.97 4.36 12.36
N LYS A 97 -10.62 3.64 13.31
CA LYS A 97 -10.24 3.68 14.71
C LYS A 97 -8.83 3.16 14.94
N ILE A 98 -8.47 2.03 14.33
CA ILE A 98 -7.12 1.46 14.37
C ILE A 98 -6.10 2.48 13.89
N GLY A 99 -6.30 3.06 12.69
CA GLY A 99 -5.40 4.06 12.14
C GLY A 99 -5.26 5.29 13.03
N TYR A 100 -6.35 5.77 13.62
CA TYR A 100 -6.35 6.93 14.51
C TYR A 100 -5.62 6.67 15.84
N GLU A 101 -5.76 5.47 16.40
CA GLU A 101 -5.12 5.09 17.67
C GLU A 101 -3.64 4.73 17.50
N SER A 102 -3.22 4.34 16.27
CA SER A 102 -1.84 3.99 15.96
C SER A 102 -0.97 5.20 15.59
N THR A 103 -1.58 6.36 15.36
CA THR A 103 -0.91 7.60 14.94
C THR A 103 -0.77 8.58 16.09
#